data_c2691f239cfc530b91b71c8f13ea05d3
#
_entry.id   c2691f239cfc530b91b71c8f13ea05d3
#
_cell.length_a   1.000
_cell.length_b   1.000
_cell.length_c   1.000
_cell.angle_alpha   90.00
_cell.angle_beta   90.00
_cell.angle_gamma   90.00
#
_symmetry.space_group_name_H-M   'P 1'
#
loop_
_entity.id
_entity.type
_entity.pdbx_description
1 polymer ?
#
loop_
_entity_poly.entity_id
_entity_poly.type
_entity_poly.pdbx_seq_one_letter_code
_entity_poly.pdbx_strand_id
1 'polypeptide(L)'
;MSVIWSGEALLWLRLGPDEWWCWWAQGQQAQPLMQSLAQTLQGIFHACVDLSDGQQCLLLAAPARPLLSLGCDLDFERLPTDLATRTRLAPFPVVLAATADQGMQLWVEASLSLSLQQWLSRAAVAVGE
;
A
#
# COMPACT_ATOMS: atom_id res chain seq x y z
N MET A 1 -10.08 -4.49 3.81
CA MET A 1 -10.42 -5.71 4.57
C MET A 1 -9.20 -6.20 5.32
N SER A 2 -9.34 -6.58 6.58
CA SER A 2 -8.25 -7.18 7.32
C SER A 2 -8.64 -8.60 7.72
N VAL A 3 -7.66 -9.51 7.66
CA VAL A 3 -7.83 -10.91 8.01
C VAL A 3 -6.82 -11.24 9.11
N ILE A 4 -7.23 -12.00 10.11
CA ILE A 4 -6.33 -12.45 11.18
C ILE A 4 -5.75 -13.81 10.78
N TRP A 5 -4.41 -13.89 10.80
CA TRP A 5 -3.71 -15.12 10.48
C TRP A 5 -2.56 -15.28 11.46
N SER A 6 -2.46 -16.44 12.08
CA SER A 6 -1.45 -16.74 13.10
C SER A 6 -1.35 -15.65 14.20
N GLY A 7 -2.48 -15.08 14.57
CA GLY A 7 -2.53 -14.03 15.58
C GLY A 7 -2.16 -12.63 15.11
N GLU A 8 -1.74 -12.51 13.87
CA GLU A 8 -1.35 -11.22 13.28
C GLU A 8 -2.42 -10.73 12.32
N ALA A 9 -2.66 -9.43 12.33
CA ALA A 9 -3.61 -8.82 11.40
C ALA A 9 -2.95 -8.66 10.03
N LEU A 10 -3.62 -9.15 9.01
CA LEU A 10 -3.20 -9.01 7.62
C LEU A 10 -4.11 -7.98 6.94
N LEU A 11 -3.52 -7.14 6.12
CA LEU A 11 -4.26 -6.21 5.29
C LEU A 11 -4.27 -6.72 3.85
N TRP A 12 -5.47 -6.96 3.33
CA TRP A 12 -5.64 -7.39 1.94
C TRP A 12 -6.04 -6.19 1.09
N LEU A 13 -5.28 -5.97 0.02
CA LEU A 13 -5.48 -4.85 -0.88
C LEU A 13 -5.86 -5.39 -2.25
N ARG A 14 -7.07 -5.08 -2.71
CA ARG A 14 -7.51 -5.46 -4.05
C ARG A 14 -7.09 -4.40 -5.04
N LEU A 15 -6.23 -4.76 -5.98
CA LEU A 15 -5.70 -3.86 -6.99
C LEU A 15 -6.38 -4.01 -8.35
N GLY A 16 -7.12 -5.09 -8.55
CA GLY A 16 -7.83 -5.36 -9.78
C GLY A 16 -8.69 -6.60 -9.61
N PRO A 17 -9.41 -7.04 -10.66
CA PRO A 17 -10.27 -8.20 -10.55
C PRO A 17 -9.52 -9.48 -10.19
N ASP A 18 -8.27 -9.59 -10.60
CA ASP A 18 -7.48 -10.81 -10.42
C ASP A 18 -6.19 -10.58 -9.64
N GLU A 19 -6.03 -9.41 -9.01
CA GLU A 19 -4.80 -9.10 -8.30
C GLU A 19 -5.09 -8.61 -6.88
N TRP A 20 -4.42 -9.25 -5.92
CA TRP A 20 -4.48 -8.89 -4.52
C TRP A 20 -3.09 -8.79 -3.94
N TRP A 21 -2.87 -7.82 -3.06
CA TRP A 21 -1.69 -7.73 -2.21
C TRP A 21 -2.08 -8.05 -0.79
N CYS A 22 -1.21 -8.76 -0.09
CA CYS A 22 -1.33 -8.98 1.35
C CYS A 22 -0.16 -8.29 2.03
N TRP A 23 -0.45 -7.44 3.00
CA TRP A 23 0.56 -6.70 3.74
C TRP A 23 0.36 -6.90 5.24
N TRP A 24 1.47 -6.94 5.97
CA TRP A 24 1.44 -7.02 7.42
C TRP A 24 2.62 -6.26 8.00
N ALA A 25 2.50 -5.87 9.31
CA ALA A 25 3.55 -5.21 10.04
C ALA A 25 4.72 -6.19 10.29
N GLN A 26 5.82 -5.66 10.78
CA GLN A 26 7.07 -6.38 10.97
C GLN A 26 6.92 -7.66 11.79
N GLY A 27 7.82 -8.60 11.56
CA GLY A 27 7.98 -9.80 12.37
C GLY A 27 7.46 -11.09 11.75
N GLN A 28 6.63 -11.00 10.73
CA GLN A 28 6.13 -12.19 10.03
C GLN A 28 6.96 -12.48 8.80
N GLN A 29 7.23 -13.76 8.58
CA GLN A 29 7.84 -14.21 7.33
C GLN A 29 6.74 -14.58 6.34
N ALA A 30 7.02 -14.35 5.05
CA ALA A 30 6.04 -14.63 4.00
C ALA A 30 5.81 -16.13 3.78
N GLN A 31 6.81 -16.95 4.05
CA GLN A 31 6.78 -18.36 3.65
C GLN A 31 5.60 -19.14 4.24
N PRO A 32 5.29 -19.06 5.55
CA PRO A 32 4.12 -19.79 6.07
C PRO A 32 2.80 -19.35 5.45
N LEU A 33 2.62 -18.06 5.19
CA LEU A 33 1.42 -17.57 4.53
C LEU A 33 1.34 -18.08 3.09
N MET A 34 2.45 -18.04 2.36
CA MET A 34 2.49 -18.53 0.99
C MET A 34 2.16 -20.01 0.92
N GLN A 35 2.63 -20.81 1.88
CA GLN A 35 2.29 -22.22 1.95
C GLN A 35 0.80 -22.44 2.21
N SER A 36 0.22 -21.67 3.13
CA SER A 36 -1.22 -21.74 3.42
C SER A 36 -2.05 -21.37 2.20
N LEU A 37 -1.64 -20.31 1.48
CA LEU A 37 -2.33 -19.89 0.26
C LEU A 37 -2.23 -20.95 -0.84
N ALA A 38 -1.06 -21.56 -0.99
CA ALA A 38 -0.90 -22.62 -1.99
C ALA A 38 -1.84 -23.80 -1.74
N GLN A 39 -2.01 -24.18 -0.46
CA GLN A 39 -2.95 -25.24 -0.10
C GLN A 39 -4.40 -24.82 -0.35
N THR A 40 -4.77 -23.62 0.06
CA THR A 40 -6.14 -23.11 -0.09
C THR A 40 -6.52 -22.95 -1.55
N LEU A 41 -5.57 -22.52 -2.39
CA LEU A 41 -5.81 -22.25 -3.81
C LEU A 41 -5.49 -23.45 -4.70
N GLN A 42 -5.28 -24.61 -4.12
CA GLN A 42 -5.00 -25.82 -4.88
C GLN A 42 -6.13 -26.10 -5.86
N GLY A 43 -5.77 -26.35 -7.13
CA GLY A 43 -6.76 -26.56 -8.19
C GLY A 43 -7.23 -25.28 -8.85
N ILE A 44 -6.86 -24.11 -8.34
CA ILE A 44 -7.18 -22.81 -8.93
C ILE A 44 -5.91 -22.24 -9.55
N PHE A 45 -5.99 -21.80 -10.81
CA PHE A 45 -4.86 -21.17 -11.47
C PHE A 45 -4.50 -19.87 -10.73
N HIS A 46 -3.27 -19.80 -10.22
CA HIS A 46 -2.81 -18.64 -9.45
C HIS A 46 -1.30 -18.54 -9.47
N ALA A 47 -0.79 -17.37 -9.11
CA ALA A 47 0.62 -17.13 -8.84
C ALA A 47 0.74 -16.30 -7.57
N CYS A 48 1.71 -16.64 -6.72
CA CYS A 48 1.97 -15.93 -5.48
C CYS A 48 3.46 -15.58 -5.41
N VAL A 49 3.75 -14.29 -5.23
CA VAL A 49 5.13 -13.78 -5.23
C VAL A 49 5.37 -12.97 -3.96
N ASP A 50 6.50 -13.18 -3.31
CA ASP A 50 6.91 -12.39 -2.16
C ASP A 50 7.60 -11.11 -2.65
N LEU A 51 6.99 -9.96 -2.35
CA LEU A 51 7.51 -8.65 -2.73
C LEU A 51 8.16 -7.91 -1.56
N SER A 52 8.36 -8.57 -0.41
CA SER A 52 8.77 -7.91 0.83
C SER A 52 10.04 -7.09 0.70
N ASP A 53 11.03 -7.60 -0.03
CA ASP A 53 12.32 -6.91 -0.18
C ASP A 53 12.30 -5.81 -1.24
N GLY A 54 11.31 -5.81 -2.11
CA GLY A 54 11.23 -4.89 -3.23
C GLY A 54 10.26 -3.74 -3.02
N GLN A 55 9.45 -3.76 -1.97
CA GLN A 55 8.43 -2.73 -1.71
C GLN A 55 8.59 -2.18 -0.30
N GLN A 56 8.35 -0.89 -0.16
CA GLN A 56 8.38 -0.24 1.15
C GLN A 56 7.06 0.48 1.38
N CYS A 57 6.49 0.31 2.57
CA CYS A 57 5.26 0.97 2.97
C CYS A 57 5.59 2.22 3.76
N LEU A 58 4.97 3.32 3.38
CA LEU A 58 5.04 4.59 4.10
C LEU A 58 3.66 4.92 4.65
N LEU A 59 3.61 5.36 5.91
CA LEU A 59 2.39 5.78 6.54
C LEU A 59 2.36 7.30 6.61
N LEU A 60 1.34 7.90 6.00
CA LEU A 60 1.14 9.35 6.03
C LEU A 60 0.01 9.66 7.01
N ALA A 61 0.32 10.44 8.04
CA ALA A 61 -0.67 10.84 9.02
C ALA A 61 -1.69 11.81 8.40
N ALA A 62 -2.86 11.87 9.01
CA ALA A 62 -3.88 12.83 8.60
C ALA A 62 -3.43 14.27 8.91
N PRO A 63 -3.77 15.27 8.08
CA PRO A 63 -4.43 15.10 6.79
C PRO A 63 -3.41 14.86 5.66
N ALA A 64 -3.52 13.72 4.99
CA ALA A 64 -2.60 13.37 3.91
C ALA A 64 -3.07 13.85 2.54
N ARG A 65 -4.38 14.07 2.38
CA ARG A 65 -4.96 14.39 1.08
C ARG A 65 -4.42 15.66 0.43
N PRO A 66 -4.30 16.79 1.17
CA PRO A 66 -3.73 18.01 0.55
C PRO A 66 -2.30 17.81 0.07
N LEU A 67 -1.51 17.02 0.82
CA LEU A 67 -0.14 16.70 0.47
C LEU A 67 -0.07 15.92 -0.84
N LEU A 68 -0.87 14.87 -0.94
CA LEU A 68 -0.85 14.00 -2.11
C LEU A 68 -1.43 14.66 -3.35
N SER A 69 -2.37 15.59 -3.18
CA SER A 69 -2.97 16.32 -4.30
C SER A 69 -1.97 17.18 -5.06
N LEU A 70 -0.82 17.49 -4.47
CA LEU A 70 0.23 18.25 -5.18
C LEU A 70 0.88 17.44 -6.29
N GLY A 71 0.81 16.12 -6.23
CA GLY A 71 1.48 15.28 -7.22
C GLY A 71 0.64 14.17 -7.80
N CYS A 72 -0.65 14.13 -7.51
CA CYS A 72 -1.54 13.07 -7.94
C CYS A 72 -2.89 13.62 -8.37
N ASP A 73 -3.40 13.12 -9.49
CA ASP A 73 -4.66 13.59 -10.07
C ASP A 73 -5.89 12.88 -9.53
N LEU A 74 -5.73 11.94 -8.59
CA LEU A 74 -6.86 11.22 -8.02
C LEU A 74 -7.76 12.15 -7.20
N ASP A 75 -9.06 11.88 -7.28
CA ASP A 75 -10.03 12.54 -6.41
C ASP A 75 -10.05 11.82 -5.06
N PHE A 76 -9.25 12.31 -4.12
CA PHE A 76 -9.08 11.67 -2.82
C PHE A 76 -10.34 11.72 -1.96
N GLU A 77 -11.26 12.64 -2.24
CA GLU A 77 -12.53 12.71 -1.50
C GLU A 77 -13.46 11.56 -1.88
N ARG A 78 -13.28 11.01 -3.08
CA ARG A 78 -14.08 9.89 -3.56
C ARG A 78 -13.37 8.54 -3.42
N LEU A 79 -12.14 8.53 -2.92
CA LEU A 79 -11.40 7.30 -2.75
C LEU A 79 -11.99 6.51 -1.58
N PRO A 80 -12.55 5.31 -1.84
CA PRO A 80 -13.08 4.50 -0.74
C PRO A 80 -11.99 4.06 0.23
N THR A 81 -12.35 3.95 1.51
CA THR A 81 -11.39 3.60 2.55
C THR A 81 -10.99 2.13 2.53
N ASP A 82 -11.69 1.31 1.76
CA ASP A 82 -11.43 -0.13 1.67
C ASP A 82 -10.79 -0.55 0.35
N LEU A 83 -10.45 0.41 -0.52
CA LEU A 83 -9.83 0.12 -1.80
C LEU A 83 -8.42 0.66 -1.88
N ALA A 84 -7.56 -0.12 -2.52
CA ALA A 84 -6.23 0.30 -2.90
C ALA A 84 -6.23 0.71 -4.37
N THR A 85 -5.38 1.66 -4.71
CA THR A 85 -5.29 2.18 -6.08
C THR A 85 -3.83 2.26 -6.50
N ARG A 86 -3.55 1.73 -7.68
CA ARG A 86 -2.25 1.88 -8.32
C ARG A 86 -2.26 3.18 -9.11
N THR A 87 -1.31 4.08 -8.83
CA THR A 87 -1.28 5.39 -9.44
C THR A 87 0.15 5.95 -9.50
N ARG A 88 0.27 7.20 -9.87
CA ARG A 88 1.53 7.96 -9.81
C ARG A 88 1.40 9.10 -8.83
N LEU A 89 2.42 9.25 -8.01
CA LEU A 89 2.60 10.42 -7.15
C LEU A 89 3.86 11.13 -7.62
N ALA A 90 3.70 12.30 -8.27
CA ALA A 90 4.75 12.95 -9.03
C ALA A 90 5.34 11.93 -10.04
N PRO A 91 6.66 11.70 -10.14
CA PRO A 91 7.15 10.68 -11.06
C PRO A 91 7.12 9.25 -10.51
N PHE A 92 6.64 9.04 -9.26
CA PHE A 92 6.78 7.75 -8.58
C PHE A 92 5.55 6.88 -8.79
N PRO A 93 5.69 5.66 -9.37
CA PRO A 93 4.60 4.68 -9.37
C PRO A 93 4.39 4.17 -7.95
N VAL A 94 3.16 4.22 -7.47
CA VAL A 94 2.82 3.86 -6.09
C VAL A 94 1.50 3.10 -6.04
N VAL A 95 1.27 2.42 -4.90
CA VAL A 95 -0.03 1.93 -4.51
C VAL A 95 -0.47 2.73 -3.30
N LEU A 96 -1.70 3.21 -3.31
CA LEU A 96 -2.28 4.01 -2.24
C LEU A 96 -3.49 3.30 -1.66
N ALA A 97 -3.65 3.39 -0.33
CA ALA A 97 -4.84 2.96 0.36
C ALA A 97 -5.15 3.96 1.48
N ALA A 98 -6.40 4.43 1.55
CA ALA A 98 -6.83 5.34 2.59
C ALA A 98 -6.97 4.59 3.92
N THR A 99 -6.57 5.23 5.02
CA THR A 99 -6.80 4.71 6.36
C THR A 99 -8.08 5.31 6.95
N ALA A 100 -8.60 4.68 8.00
CA ALA A 100 -9.85 5.11 8.61
C ALA A 100 -9.75 6.52 9.26
N ASP A 101 -8.54 6.95 9.61
CA ASP A 101 -8.29 8.23 10.28
C ASP A 101 -7.91 9.36 9.31
N GLN A 102 -8.22 9.19 8.02
CA GLN A 102 -7.91 10.14 6.94
C GLN A 102 -6.42 10.24 6.60
N GLY A 103 -5.62 9.32 7.09
CA GLY A 103 -4.26 9.13 6.64
C GLY A 103 -4.23 8.31 5.36
N MET A 104 -3.02 8.01 4.91
CA MET A 104 -2.79 7.16 3.74
C MET A 104 -1.67 6.17 4.01
N GLN A 105 -1.84 4.96 3.52
CA GLN A 105 -0.75 4.02 3.35
C GLN A 105 -0.29 4.07 1.90
N LEU A 106 1.03 4.04 1.70
CA LEU A 106 1.62 4.17 0.38
C LEU A 106 2.73 3.14 0.24
N TRP A 107 2.69 2.39 -0.86
CA TRP A 107 3.74 1.42 -1.18
C TRP A 107 4.48 1.87 -2.42
N VAL A 108 5.80 1.83 -2.34
CA VAL A 108 6.70 2.23 -3.42
C VAL A 108 7.83 1.22 -3.54
N GLU A 109 8.40 1.07 -4.73
CA GLU A 109 9.61 0.27 -4.88
C GLU A 109 10.70 0.77 -3.92
N ALA A 110 11.38 -0.18 -3.28
CA ALA A 110 12.41 0.15 -2.29
C ALA A 110 13.49 1.07 -2.86
N SER A 111 13.86 0.90 -4.13
CA SER A 111 14.87 1.73 -4.79
C SER A 111 14.45 3.19 -4.95
N LEU A 112 13.14 3.48 -4.91
CA LEU A 112 12.61 4.83 -5.09
C LEU A 112 12.21 5.47 -3.76
N SER A 113 12.29 4.73 -2.67
CA SER A 113 11.73 5.15 -1.39
C SER A 113 12.36 6.44 -0.87
N LEU A 114 13.69 6.54 -0.91
CA LEU A 114 14.38 7.74 -0.41
C LEU A 114 14.00 8.98 -1.22
N SER A 115 13.99 8.86 -2.54
CA SER A 115 13.61 9.98 -3.42
C SER A 115 12.17 10.42 -3.16
N LEU A 116 11.27 9.46 -2.98
CA LEU A 116 9.88 9.76 -2.65
C LEU A 116 9.75 10.45 -1.30
N GLN A 117 10.48 10.00 -0.29
CA GLN A 117 10.47 10.64 1.03
C GLN A 117 10.96 12.08 0.96
N GLN A 118 11.96 12.35 0.15
CA GLN A 118 12.46 13.71 -0.06
C GLN A 118 11.40 14.58 -0.73
N TRP A 119 10.71 14.04 -1.73
CA TRP A 119 9.61 14.75 -2.39
C TRP A 119 8.49 15.07 -1.40
N LEU A 120 8.09 14.08 -0.57
CA LEU A 120 7.06 14.26 0.43
C LEU A 120 7.42 15.33 1.45
N SER A 121 8.68 15.37 1.87
CA SER A 121 9.15 16.38 2.82
C SER A 121 9.04 17.79 2.25
N ARG A 122 9.40 17.97 0.98
CA ARG A 122 9.27 19.28 0.32
C ARG A 122 7.81 19.66 0.12
N ALA A 123 6.98 18.71 -0.26
CA ALA A 123 5.54 18.94 -0.43
C ALA A 123 4.87 19.30 0.88
N ALA A 124 5.28 18.68 1.98
CA ALA A 124 4.75 19.00 3.31
C ALA A 124 5.02 20.45 3.70
N VAL A 125 6.20 20.97 3.39
CA VAL A 125 6.51 22.38 3.62
C VAL A 125 5.58 23.28 2.80
N ALA A 126 5.37 22.95 1.53
CA ALA A 126 4.50 23.75 0.66
C ALA A 126 3.05 23.75 1.15
N VAL A 127 2.54 22.62 1.64
CA VAL A 127 1.17 22.53 2.17
C VAL A 127 1.04 23.27 3.50
N GLY A 128 2.08 23.28 4.32
CA GLY A 128 2.08 23.95 5.62
C GLY A 128 2.13 25.47 5.55
N GLU A 129 2.44 25.99 4.38
CA GLU A 129 2.41 27.44 4.15
C GLU A 129 1.02 27.89 3.74
#